data_eee97e1778bbf1256fedb96354943230
#
_entry.id   eee97e1778bbf1256fedb96354943230
#
_cell.length_a   1.000
_cell.length_b   1.000
_cell.length_c   1.000
_cell.angle_alpha   90.00
_cell.angle_beta   90.00
_cell.angle_gamma   90.00
#
_symmetry.space_group_name_H-M   'P 1'
#
loop_
_entity.id
_entity.type
_entity.pdbx_description
1 polymer ?
#
loop_
_entity_poly.entity_id
_entity_poly.type
_entity_poly.pdbx_seq_one_letter_code
_entity_poly.pdbx_strand_id
1 'polypeptide(L)'
;MSLAKTPSIAAQAPVGRFHHSGQVAAYASLSVEGVEVAMRRYLGDGVKRVLVPMWLKSDHVSDQRGNPKASVVWQGTYEAGEASPTWLFSDEARDKGADAMLYSSRSRPELSHVVIFDTACLSYIG
;
A
#
# COMPACT_ATOMS: atom_id res chain seq x y z
N MET A 1 -9.08 -1.70 28.03
CA MET A 1 -8.37 -1.02 27.38
C MET A 1 -8.77 -0.79 26.06
N SER A 2 -9.01 0.16 25.76
CA SER A 2 -9.53 0.51 24.55
C SER A 2 -8.61 0.48 23.47
N LEU A 3 -7.94 -0.55 23.40
CA LEU A 3 -6.97 -0.60 22.41
C LEU A 3 -7.45 -1.10 21.12
N ALA A 4 -8.73 -1.34 21.02
CA ALA A 4 -9.28 -1.71 19.76
C ALA A 4 -9.35 -0.51 18.86
N LYS A 5 -8.26 0.19 18.72
CA LYS A 5 -8.22 1.35 17.89
C LYS A 5 -7.65 1.03 16.54
N THR A 6 -8.09 1.77 15.55
CA THR A 6 -7.49 1.72 14.24
C THR A 6 -6.03 2.08 14.36
N PRO A 7 -5.12 1.26 13.84
CA PRO A 7 -3.70 1.58 13.86
C PRO A 7 -3.40 2.86 13.10
N SER A 8 -2.46 3.65 13.62
CA SER A 8 -2.03 4.87 12.95
C SER A 8 -0.85 4.55 12.06
N ILE A 9 -1.09 3.84 10.98
CA ILE A 9 -0.03 3.42 10.06
C ILE A 9 -0.16 4.02 8.67
N ALA A 10 -0.99 5.03 8.51
CA ALA A 10 -1.11 5.71 7.23
C ALA A 10 0.23 6.32 6.82
N ALA A 11 0.50 6.31 5.52
CA ALA A 11 1.72 6.87 4.97
C ALA A 11 1.82 8.36 5.30
N GLN A 12 3.01 8.79 5.70
CA GLN A 12 3.25 10.19 6.05
C GLN A 12 3.59 11.04 4.83
N ALA A 13 4.12 10.45 3.78
CA ALA A 13 4.43 11.18 2.56
C ALA A 13 3.14 11.68 1.89
N PRO A 14 3.12 12.91 1.35
CA PRO A 14 1.90 13.45 0.73
C PRO A 14 1.52 12.74 -0.57
N VAL A 15 2.47 12.10 -1.23
CA VAL A 15 2.22 11.30 -2.43
C VAL A 15 2.96 9.98 -2.35
N GLY A 16 2.42 8.98 -2.97
CA GLY A 16 3.04 7.66 -3.09
C GLY A 16 2.52 6.94 -4.31
N ARG A 17 2.81 5.65 -4.40
CA ARG A 17 2.39 4.85 -5.56
C ARG A 17 0.89 4.94 -5.81
N PHE A 18 0.10 4.88 -4.75
CA PHE A 18 -1.35 4.82 -4.85
C PHE A 18 -2.05 5.86 -3.98
N HIS A 19 -1.41 7.00 -3.75
CA HIS A 19 -2.09 8.11 -3.06
C HIS A 19 -1.50 9.45 -3.48
N HIS A 20 -2.37 10.46 -3.52
CA HIS A 20 -2.03 11.85 -3.83
C HIS A 20 -3.10 12.76 -3.23
N SER A 21 -2.86 14.07 -3.31
CA SER A 21 -3.88 15.08 -2.99
C SER A 21 -4.57 14.88 -1.63
N GLY A 22 -3.81 14.54 -0.60
CA GLY A 22 -4.37 14.37 0.74
C GLY A 22 -5.09 13.06 0.98
N GLN A 23 -5.03 12.12 0.04
CA GLN A 23 -5.66 10.82 0.21
C GLN A 23 -4.95 10.01 1.30
N VAL A 24 -5.72 9.16 1.99
CA VAL A 24 -5.19 8.24 2.98
C VAL A 24 -4.74 6.96 2.28
N ALA A 25 -3.58 6.46 2.66
CA ALA A 25 -3.10 5.15 2.22
C ALA A 25 -2.19 4.53 3.27
N ALA A 26 -2.34 3.25 3.49
CA ALA A 26 -1.39 2.45 4.27
C ALA A 26 -0.91 1.31 3.37
N TYR A 27 0.38 1.04 3.37
CA TYR A 27 0.96 0.03 2.50
C TYR A 27 1.41 -1.18 3.31
N ALA A 28 1.09 -2.36 2.82
CA ALA A 28 1.43 -3.60 3.49
C ALA A 28 1.70 -4.71 2.46
N SER A 29 2.14 -5.85 2.95
CA SER A 29 2.37 -7.02 2.11
C SER A 29 1.66 -8.22 2.73
N LEU A 30 1.32 -9.20 1.91
CA LEU A 30 0.64 -10.40 2.38
C LEU A 30 1.59 -11.44 2.97
N SER A 31 2.91 -11.19 2.94
CA SER A 31 3.91 -12.10 3.48
C SER A 31 5.10 -11.32 4.01
N VAL A 32 5.87 -11.96 4.90
CA VAL A 32 7.12 -11.38 5.40
C VAL A 32 8.10 -11.15 4.25
N GLU A 33 8.16 -12.09 3.31
CA GLU A 33 9.04 -11.95 2.14
C GLU A 33 8.67 -10.72 1.32
N GLY A 34 7.37 -10.45 1.16
CA GLY A 34 6.90 -9.25 0.46
C GLY A 34 7.34 -7.97 1.17
N VAL A 35 7.29 -7.95 2.50
CA VAL A 35 7.78 -6.79 3.26
C VAL A 35 9.27 -6.57 3.01
N GLU A 36 10.06 -7.63 3.03
CA GLU A 36 11.50 -7.53 2.78
C GLU A 36 11.80 -6.94 1.41
N VAL A 37 11.07 -7.40 0.39
CA VAL A 37 11.24 -6.89 -0.98
C VAL A 37 10.85 -5.41 -1.06
N ALA A 38 9.74 -5.02 -0.47
CA ALA A 38 9.25 -3.66 -0.50
C ALA A 38 10.18 -2.69 0.24
N MET A 39 10.83 -3.14 1.29
CA MET A 39 11.70 -2.31 2.12
C MET A 39 13.17 -2.40 1.76
N ARG A 40 13.53 -3.18 0.75
CA ARG A 40 14.92 -3.49 0.44
C ARG A 40 15.81 -2.26 0.34
N ARG A 41 15.33 -1.21 -0.30
CA ARG A 41 16.13 0.02 -0.48
C ARG A 41 16.38 0.78 0.83
N TYR A 42 15.60 0.46 1.88
CA TYR A 42 15.69 1.17 3.15
C TYR A 42 16.44 0.39 4.24
N LEU A 43 16.73 -0.89 4.04
CA LEU A 43 17.27 -1.74 5.09
C LEU A 43 18.69 -1.39 5.53
N GLY A 44 19.42 -0.63 4.72
CA GLY A 44 20.79 -0.21 5.04
C GLY A 44 20.90 1.18 5.66
N ASP A 45 19.78 1.83 5.98
CA ASP A 45 19.81 3.22 6.44
C ASP A 45 20.01 3.40 7.95
N GLY A 46 20.20 2.31 8.69
CA GLY A 46 20.40 2.36 10.14
C GLY A 46 19.14 2.62 10.95
N VAL A 47 17.98 2.76 10.31
CA VAL A 47 16.73 2.97 11.02
C VAL A 47 16.19 1.64 11.51
N LYS A 48 15.82 1.60 12.79
CA LYS A 48 15.24 0.40 13.36
C LYS A 48 13.76 0.32 12.98
N ARG A 49 13.36 -0.84 12.43
CA ARG A 49 11.98 -1.08 12.03
C ARG A 49 11.49 -2.39 12.63
N VAL A 50 10.19 -2.49 12.83
CA VAL A 50 9.58 -3.72 13.33
C VAL A 50 8.49 -4.16 12.36
N LEU A 51 8.28 -5.48 12.26
CA LEU A 51 7.16 -6.05 11.55
C LEU A 51 5.95 -6.01 12.46
N VAL A 52 4.85 -5.50 11.97
CA VAL A 52 3.60 -5.47 12.71
C VAL A 52 2.57 -6.29 11.93
N PRO A 53 2.27 -7.51 12.39
CA PRO A 53 1.23 -8.30 11.75
C PRO A 53 -0.14 -7.72 12.08
N MET A 54 -1.03 -7.70 11.08
CA MET A 54 -2.34 -7.11 11.23
C MET A 54 -3.40 -7.92 10.50
N TRP A 55 -4.65 -7.76 10.91
CA TRP A 55 -5.79 -8.26 10.18
C TRP A 55 -6.32 -7.16 9.27
N LEU A 56 -6.63 -7.54 8.03
CA LEU A 56 -7.40 -6.69 7.13
C LEU A 56 -8.75 -7.36 6.92
N LYS A 57 -9.82 -6.67 7.28
CA LYS A 57 -11.18 -7.18 7.12
C LYS A 57 -11.97 -6.21 6.27
N SER A 58 -12.36 -6.65 5.09
CA SER A 58 -13.17 -5.84 4.19
C SER A 58 -13.93 -6.75 3.23
N ASP A 59 -15.15 -6.34 2.90
CA ASP A 59 -15.95 -7.01 1.89
C ASP A 59 -15.71 -6.41 0.50
N HIS A 60 -14.94 -5.34 0.41
CA HIS A 60 -14.73 -4.67 -0.86
C HIS A 60 -13.24 -4.36 -1.08
N VAL A 61 -12.55 -5.31 -1.66
CA VAL A 61 -11.13 -5.19 -2.00
C VAL A 61 -10.98 -5.31 -3.50
N SER A 62 -10.36 -4.31 -4.11
CA SER A 62 -10.03 -4.35 -5.54
C SER A 62 -8.79 -5.21 -5.74
N ASP A 63 -8.72 -5.94 -6.84
CA ASP A 63 -7.59 -6.82 -7.10
C ASP A 63 -6.98 -6.50 -8.46
N GLN A 64 -5.78 -5.93 -8.44
CA GLN A 64 -4.99 -5.61 -9.63
C GLN A 64 -3.76 -6.51 -9.76
N ARG A 65 -3.73 -7.62 -9.02
CA ARG A 65 -2.60 -8.55 -9.14
C ARG A 65 -2.53 -9.10 -10.55
N GLY A 66 -1.31 -9.21 -11.07
CA GLY A 66 -1.10 -9.65 -12.44
C GLY A 66 -1.21 -8.55 -13.48
N ASN A 67 -1.62 -7.33 -13.11
CA ASN A 67 -1.66 -6.20 -14.03
C ASN A 67 -0.33 -5.44 -13.97
N PRO A 68 0.52 -5.56 -14.98
CA PRO A 68 1.84 -4.93 -14.95
C PRO A 68 1.78 -3.40 -14.91
N LYS A 69 0.70 -2.80 -15.41
CA LYS A 69 0.54 -1.35 -15.39
C LYS A 69 0.37 -0.78 -13.99
N ALA A 70 -0.17 -1.58 -13.07
CA ALA A 70 -0.31 -1.16 -11.68
C ALA A 70 1.00 -1.30 -10.89
N SER A 71 2.03 -1.93 -11.47
CA SER A 71 3.30 -2.20 -10.82
C SER A 71 4.48 -1.49 -11.47
N VAL A 72 4.22 -0.47 -12.31
CA VAL A 72 5.31 0.27 -12.96
C VAL A 72 6.00 1.21 -11.97
N VAL A 73 7.19 1.67 -12.34
CA VAL A 73 7.89 2.70 -11.59
C VAL A 73 7.14 4.01 -11.79
N TRP A 74 6.77 4.67 -10.70
CA TRP A 74 5.92 5.86 -10.74
C TRP A 74 6.68 7.17 -10.50
N GLN A 75 7.81 7.10 -9.79
CA GLN A 75 8.51 8.30 -9.34
C GLN A 75 9.00 9.19 -10.49
N GLY A 76 9.52 8.57 -11.55
CA GLY A 76 10.06 9.33 -12.68
C GLY A 76 9.01 10.20 -13.36
N THR A 77 7.81 9.67 -13.55
CA THR A 77 6.71 10.41 -14.18
C THR A 77 6.29 11.58 -13.28
N TYR A 78 6.17 11.34 -11.99
CA TYR A 78 5.80 12.39 -11.04
C TYR A 78 6.88 13.49 -10.98
N GLU A 79 8.14 13.11 -10.95
CA GLU A 79 9.25 14.06 -10.93
C GLU A 79 9.32 14.90 -12.22
N ALA A 80 8.80 14.38 -13.32
CA ALA A 80 8.70 15.12 -14.57
C ALA A 80 7.49 16.06 -14.60
N GLY A 81 6.75 16.19 -13.50
CA GLY A 81 5.61 17.08 -13.40
C GLY A 81 4.29 16.50 -13.86
N GLU A 82 4.24 15.20 -14.12
CA GLU A 82 3.04 14.52 -14.56
C GLU A 82 2.45 13.64 -13.46
N ALA A 83 1.16 13.37 -13.52
CA ALA A 83 0.51 12.46 -12.58
C ALA A 83 1.11 11.06 -12.70
N SER A 84 1.26 10.36 -11.56
CA SER A 84 1.73 8.99 -11.60
C SER A 84 0.76 8.09 -12.35
N PRO A 85 1.24 7.23 -13.25
CA PRO A 85 0.37 6.31 -13.99
C PRO A 85 -0.34 5.30 -13.08
N THR A 86 0.18 5.06 -11.87
CA THR A 86 -0.44 4.12 -10.94
C THR A 86 -1.68 4.70 -10.25
N TRP A 87 -1.81 6.03 -10.21
CA TRP A 87 -2.96 6.67 -9.56
C TRP A 87 -4.29 6.39 -10.24
N LEU A 88 -4.27 6.10 -11.54
CA LEU A 88 -5.48 5.71 -12.26
C LEU A 88 -6.17 4.51 -11.58
N PHE A 89 -5.40 3.52 -11.17
CA PHE A 89 -5.94 2.31 -10.56
C PHE A 89 -6.47 2.57 -9.15
N SER A 90 -5.72 3.30 -8.35
CA SER A 90 -6.15 3.58 -6.98
C SER A 90 -7.32 4.56 -6.92
N ASP A 91 -7.34 5.56 -7.80
CA ASP A 91 -8.46 6.49 -7.86
C ASP A 91 -9.73 5.79 -8.31
N GLU A 92 -9.64 4.90 -9.29
CA GLU A 92 -10.79 4.11 -9.72
C GLU A 92 -11.30 3.20 -8.59
N ALA A 93 -10.39 2.54 -7.88
CA ALA A 93 -10.77 1.69 -6.76
C ALA A 93 -11.48 2.48 -5.66
N ARG A 94 -10.96 3.68 -5.32
CA ARG A 94 -11.59 4.55 -4.33
C ARG A 94 -12.98 5.00 -4.79
N ASP A 95 -13.12 5.37 -6.06
CA ASP A 95 -14.39 5.82 -6.62
C ASP A 95 -15.45 4.73 -6.58
N LYS A 96 -15.03 3.47 -6.65
CA LYS A 96 -15.94 2.33 -6.55
C LYS A 96 -16.21 1.89 -5.11
N GLY A 97 -15.65 2.60 -4.13
CA GLY A 97 -15.86 2.32 -2.73
C GLY A 97 -15.00 1.21 -2.16
N ALA A 98 -13.90 0.85 -2.83
CA ALA A 98 -13.00 -0.17 -2.29
C ALA A 98 -12.29 0.34 -1.04
N ASP A 99 -12.12 -0.54 -0.05
CA ASP A 99 -11.38 -0.24 1.17
C ASP A 99 -9.89 -0.47 1.02
N ALA A 100 -9.51 -1.30 0.05
CA ALA A 100 -8.13 -1.66 -0.20
C ALA A 100 -7.97 -2.16 -1.64
N MET A 101 -6.73 -2.24 -2.11
CA MET A 101 -6.43 -2.78 -3.43
C MET A 101 -5.18 -3.67 -3.36
N LEU A 102 -5.31 -4.88 -3.88
CA LEU A 102 -4.18 -5.80 -4.00
C LEU A 102 -3.43 -5.52 -5.30
N TYR A 103 -2.11 -5.66 -5.28
CA TYR A 103 -1.29 -5.52 -6.48
C TYR A 103 -0.05 -6.40 -6.36
N SER A 104 0.59 -6.68 -7.50
CA SER A 104 1.79 -7.52 -7.53
C SER A 104 3.04 -6.69 -7.29
N SER A 105 4.04 -7.28 -6.64
CA SER A 105 5.36 -6.67 -6.51
C SER A 105 5.96 -6.48 -7.90
N ARG A 106 6.60 -5.34 -8.14
CA ARG A 106 7.24 -5.07 -9.42
C ARG A 106 8.42 -6.00 -9.68
N SER A 107 9.24 -6.22 -8.67
CA SER A 107 10.44 -7.05 -8.82
C SER A 107 10.20 -8.53 -8.59
N ARG A 108 9.17 -8.88 -7.85
CA ARG A 108 8.81 -10.26 -7.54
C ARG A 108 7.31 -10.45 -7.75
N PRO A 109 6.84 -10.61 -9.00
CA PRO A 109 5.39 -10.62 -9.30
C PRO A 109 4.59 -11.72 -8.61
N GLU A 110 5.24 -12.75 -8.12
CA GLU A 110 4.58 -13.80 -7.35
C GLU A 110 4.20 -13.33 -5.93
N LEU A 111 4.77 -12.23 -5.47
CA LEU A 111 4.45 -11.67 -4.17
C LEU A 111 3.37 -10.62 -4.29
N SER A 112 2.47 -10.58 -3.32
CA SER A 112 1.35 -9.63 -3.31
C SER A 112 1.52 -8.58 -2.23
N HIS A 113 1.23 -7.35 -2.61
CA HIS A 113 1.15 -6.20 -1.71
C HIS A 113 -0.29 -5.72 -1.64
N VAL A 114 -0.58 -4.87 -0.69
CA VAL A 114 -1.90 -4.26 -0.55
C VAL A 114 -1.73 -2.80 -0.15
N VAL A 115 -2.52 -1.93 -0.77
CA VAL A 115 -2.69 -0.56 -0.31
C VAL A 115 -4.07 -0.47 0.33
N ILE A 116 -4.13 0.07 1.55
CA ILE A 116 -5.35 0.18 2.32
C ILE A 116 -5.79 1.64 2.30
N PHE A 117 -6.99 1.91 1.81
CA PHE A 117 -7.55 3.26 1.72
C PHE A 117 -8.33 3.62 2.98
N ASP A 118 -8.96 2.64 3.62
CA ASP A 118 -9.69 2.84 4.86
C ASP A 118 -9.01 2.07 5.98
N THR A 119 -8.22 2.75 6.78
CA THR A 119 -7.45 2.11 7.85
C THR A 119 -8.32 1.55 8.96
N ALA A 120 -9.61 1.89 9.01
CA ALA A 120 -10.54 1.28 9.95
C ALA A 120 -10.72 -0.22 9.68
N CYS A 121 -10.35 -0.70 8.48
CA CYS A 121 -10.39 -2.11 8.15
C CYS A 121 -9.21 -2.91 8.72
N LEU A 122 -8.24 -2.23 9.31
CA LEU A 122 -7.06 -2.86 9.91
C LEU A 122 -7.22 -2.99 11.41
N SER A 123 -6.72 -4.08 11.95
CA SER A 123 -6.64 -4.26 13.40
C SER A 123 -5.39 -5.04 13.76
N TYR A 124 -4.90 -4.81 14.97
CA TYR A 124 -3.75 -5.55 15.47
C TYR A 124 -4.16 -7.01 15.75
N ILE A 125 -3.20 -7.91 15.57
CA ILE A 125 -3.36 -9.31 15.93
C ILE A 125 -3.01 -9.42 17.41
N GLY A 126 -3.89 -10.04 18.18
CA GLY A 126 -3.62 -10.29 19.59
C GLY A 126 -4.77 -9.98 20.50
#